data_af054fdba3d57930d6a942e847e99dc1
#
_entry.id   af054fdba3d57930d6a942e847e99dc1
#
_cell.length_a   1.000
_cell.length_b   1.000
_cell.length_c   1.000
_cell.angle_alpha   90.00
_cell.angle_beta   90.00
_cell.angle_gamma   90.00
#
_symmetry.space_group_name_H-M   'P 1'
#
loop_
_entity.id
_entity.type
_entity.pdbx_description
1 polymer ?
#
loop_
_entity_poly.entity_id
_entity_poly.type
_entity_poly.pdbx_seq_one_letter_code
_entity_poly.pdbx_strand_id
1 'polypeptide(L)'
;MPPPPLPEGDKSTKGDRILTPQHHLPADIERTSFHIITEELEMMGLTPPPEHEAVVKRVIHTTADFDYARNLRFTPHAVEQAVKALHAGAVIVTDTNMALAGITKPGLAKLGGMACCYMADPEVAAAAKEAGTTRAVAAMKKAAQEHPGAILAVGNAPTALLTIAEQIENGLRPALVVGVPVGFVNVVESKEPVSYTHLRAHETDSYL
;
A
#
# COMPACT_ATOMS: atom_id res chain seq x y z
N MET A 1 -33.49 62.12 26.33
CA MET A 1 -32.53 62.04 25.22
C MET A 1 -32.43 60.65 24.76
N PRO A 2 -32.82 60.33 23.54
CA PRO A 2 -32.58 58.96 23.03
C PRO A 2 -31.11 58.77 22.69
N PRO A 3 -30.58 57.56 22.77
CA PRO A 3 -29.18 57.29 22.42
C PRO A 3 -28.91 57.47 20.93
N PRO A 4 -27.66 57.84 20.55
CA PRO A 4 -27.31 58.05 19.14
C PRO A 4 -27.40 56.75 18.34
N PRO A 5 -27.70 56.80 17.03
CA PRO A 5 -27.77 55.64 16.18
C PRO A 5 -26.37 55.02 16.00
N LEU A 6 -26.35 53.69 15.96
CA LEU A 6 -25.15 52.90 15.66
C LEU A 6 -24.65 53.20 14.23
N PRO A 7 -23.34 53.22 14.00
CA PRO A 7 -22.81 53.43 12.65
C PRO A 7 -23.25 52.30 11.73
N GLU A 8 -23.75 52.68 10.56
CA GLU A 8 -24.05 51.73 9.49
C GLU A 8 -22.78 50.95 9.12
N GLY A 9 -22.84 49.62 9.33
CA GLY A 9 -21.78 48.73 8.92
C GLY A 9 -21.58 48.78 7.42
N ASP A 10 -20.35 49.01 7.03
CA ASP A 10 -19.85 48.93 5.67
C ASP A 10 -20.25 47.56 5.05
N LYS A 11 -21.23 47.59 4.16
CA LYS A 11 -21.59 46.51 3.26
C LYS A 11 -20.56 46.41 2.15
N SER A 12 -19.29 46.19 2.50
CA SER A 12 -18.32 45.77 1.53
C SER A 12 -18.73 44.31 1.12
N THR A 13 -19.31 44.23 -0.04
CA THR A 13 -19.57 43.02 -0.78
C THR A 13 -18.34 42.15 -0.74
N LYS A 14 -18.37 41.09 0.10
CA LYS A 14 -17.53 39.91 -0.11
C LYS A 14 -17.92 39.35 -1.48
N GLY A 15 -17.25 39.86 -2.52
CA GLY A 15 -17.31 39.26 -3.83
C GLY A 15 -16.96 37.77 -3.64
N ASP A 16 -17.85 36.90 -4.09
CA ASP A 16 -17.61 35.48 -4.26
C ASP A 16 -16.30 35.34 -5.04
N ARG A 17 -15.17 35.16 -4.33
CA ARG A 17 -13.95 34.63 -4.93
C ARG A 17 -14.31 33.18 -5.31
N ILE A 18 -14.80 33.02 -6.53
CA ILE A 18 -14.80 31.74 -7.18
C ILE A 18 -13.32 31.35 -7.21
N LEU A 19 -12.94 30.41 -6.31
CA LEU A 19 -11.63 29.81 -6.31
C LEU A 19 -11.54 28.98 -7.59
N THR A 20 -11.06 29.59 -8.66
CA THR A 20 -10.74 28.85 -9.89
C THR A 20 -9.54 27.95 -9.59
N PRO A 21 -9.69 26.64 -9.69
CA PRO A 21 -8.56 25.73 -9.50
C PRO A 21 -7.42 26.11 -10.46
N GLN A 22 -6.20 26.23 -9.94
CA GLN A 22 -5.03 26.60 -10.77
C GLN A 22 -4.61 25.46 -11.71
N HIS A 23 -5.03 24.21 -11.41
CA HIS A 23 -4.70 23.02 -12.16
C HIS A 23 -5.97 22.26 -12.50
N HIS A 24 -6.19 21.97 -13.79
CA HIS A 24 -7.39 21.29 -14.28
C HIS A 24 -7.09 19.90 -14.88
N LEU A 25 -5.85 19.66 -15.29
CA LEU A 25 -5.47 18.39 -15.88
C LEU A 25 -4.93 17.43 -14.80
N PRO A 26 -5.40 16.18 -14.77
CA PRO A 26 -4.94 15.19 -13.76
C PRO A 26 -3.42 15.05 -13.69
N ALA A 27 -2.74 15.06 -14.83
CA ALA A 27 -1.28 14.95 -14.90
C ALA A 27 -0.57 16.17 -14.29
N ASP A 28 -1.16 17.36 -14.38
CA ASP A 28 -0.58 18.58 -13.78
C ASP A 28 -0.79 18.60 -12.26
N ILE A 29 -1.96 18.14 -11.82
CA ILE A 29 -2.27 17.97 -10.39
C ILE A 29 -1.29 16.99 -9.76
N GLU A 30 -1.11 15.84 -10.39
CA GLU A 30 -0.18 14.80 -9.90
C GLU A 30 1.25 15.33 -9.84
N ARG A 31 1.74 15.96 -10.89
CA ARG A 31 3.10 16.54 -10.95
C ARG A 31 3.32 17.60 -9.87
N THR A 32 2.36 18.49 -9.68
CA THR A 32 2.42 19.52 -8.64
C THR A 32 2.43 18.88 -7.25
N SER A 33 1.61 17.86 -7.02
CA SER A 33 1.60 17.13 -5.75
C SER A 33 2.95 16.49 -5.45
N PHE A 34 3.58 15.85 -6.43
CA PHE A 34 4.92 15.25 -6.23
C PHE A 34 6.00 16.31 -6.00
N HIS A 35 5.88 17.48 -6.63
CA HIS A 35 6.79 18.61 -6.37
C HIS A 35 6.66 19.09 -4.94
N ILE A 36 5.43 19.34 -4.46
CA ILE A 36 5.16 19.75 -3.07
C ILE A 36 5.70 18.70 -2.08
N ILE A 37 5.44 17.42 -2.32
CA ILE A 37 5.94 16.34 -1.47
C ILE A 37 7.48 16.36 -1.40
N THR A 38 8.15 16.63 -2.51
CA THR A 38 9.61 16.72 -2.55
C THR A 38 10.13 17.86 -1.69
N GLU A 39 9.58 19.06 -1.87
CA GLU A 39 9.96 20.25 -1.11
C GLU A 39 9.70 20.08 0.40
N GLU A 40 8.56 19.51 0.77
CA GLU A 40 8.21 19.24 2.17
C GLU A 40 9.18 18.21 2.80
N LEU A 41 9.53 17.13 2.09
CA LEU A 41 10.51 16.15 2.56
C LEU A 41 11.87 16.80 2.78
N GLU A 42 12.32 17.65 1.86
CA GLU A 42 13.58 18.40 1.99
C GLU A 42 13.55 19.35 3.21
N MET A 43 12.47 20.10 3.41
CA MET A 43 12.30 20.97 4.58
C MET A 43 12.29 20.18 5.90
N MET A 44 11.76 18.96 5.90
CA MET A 44 11.78 18.07 7.07
C MET A 44 13.14 17.37 7.28
N GLY A 45 14.10 17.55 6.38
CA GLY A 45 15.40 16.84 6.41
C GLY A 45 15.26 15.34 6.15
N LEU A 46 14.23 14.92 5.45
CA LEU A 46 13.95 13.53 5.10
C LEU A 46 14.31 13.29 3.63
N THR A 47 15.30 12.45 3.40
CA THR A 47 15.71 12.06 2.05
C THR A 47 15.61 10.55 1.93
N PRO A 48 14.53 10.01 1.36
CA PRO A 48 14.44 8.58 1.08
C PRO A 48 15.60 8.15 0.16
N PRO A 49 16.15 6.94 0.34
CA PRO A 49 17.12 6.39 -0.60
C PRO A 49 16.58 6.46 -2.04
N PRO A 50 17.41 6.76 -3.05
CA PRO A 50 16.96 6.91 -4.43
C PRO A 50 16.16 5.72 -4.96
N GLU A 51 16.55 4.50 -4.56
CA GLU A 51 15.87 3.26 -4.93
C GLU A 51 14.46 3.11 -4.34
N HIS A 52 14.16 3.81 -3.23
CA HIS A 52 12.86 3.76 -2.55
C HIS A 52 12.01 5.01 -2.78
N GLU A 53 12.61 6.08 -3.28
CA GLU A 53 12.00 7.42 -3.36
C GLU A 53 10.64 7.42 -4.07
N ALA A 54 10.55 6.74 -5.21
CA ALA A 54 9.32 6.69 -5.99
C ALA A 54 8.16 6.03 -5.22
N VAL A 55 8.45 4.97 -4.45
CA VAL A 55 7.45 4.26 -3.64
C VAL A 55 7.04 5.13 -2.46
N VAL A 56 8.01 5.69 -1.71
CA VAL A 56 7.75 6.54 -0.55
C VAL A 56 6.89 7.75 -0.94
N LYS A 57 7.27 8.47 -1.98
CA LYS A 57 6.50 9.63 -2.47
C LYS A 57 5.09 9.23 -2.93
N ARG A 58 4.93 8.06 -3.56
CA ARG A 58 3.61 7.55 -3.96
C ARG A 58 2.73 7.23 -2.76
N VAL A 59 3.28 6.64 -1.71
CA VAL A 59 2.55 6.38 -0.46
C VAL A 59 2.12 7.69 0.19
N ILE A 60 3.02 8.67 0.32
CA ILE A 60 2.70 10.00 0.87
C ILE A 60 1.63 10.68 0.03
N HIS A 61 1.74 10.65 -1.31
CA HIS A 61 0.73 11.23 -2.20
C HIS A 61 -0.68 10.64 -1.97
N THR A 62 -0.76 9.35 -1.66
CA THR A 62 -2.03 8.65 -1.46
C THR A 62 -2.62 8.89 -0.07
N THR A 63 -1.77 9.01 0.96
CA THR A 63 -2.17 9.08 2.37
C THR A 63 -2.15 10.49 2.94
N ALA A 64 -1.47 11.42 2.28
CA ALA A 64 -1.11 12.75 2.80
C ALA A 64 -0.35 12.71 4.14
N ASP A 65 0.37 11.61 4.42
CA ASP A 65 1.06 11.35 5.67
C ASP A 65 2.57 11.20 5.43
N PHE A 66 3.36 12.15 5.94
CA PHE A 66 4.81 12.18 5.80
C PHE A 66 5.55 11.22 6.75
N ASP A 67 4.88 10.69 7.76
CA ASP A 67 5.50 9.72 8.67
C ASP A 67 5.88 8.42 7.96
N TYR A 68 5.28 8.12 6.81
CA TYR A 68 5.69 7.00 5.96
C TYR A 68 7.15 7.12 5.49
N ALA A 69 7.69 8.32 5.32
CA ALA A 69 9.11 8.49 4.98
C ALA A 69 10.05 7.98 6.07
N ARG A 70 9.59 7.93 7.33
CA ARG A 70 10.37 7.43 8.47
C ARG A 70 10.08 5.97 8.78
N ASN A 71 8.85 5.52 8.49
CA ASN A 71 8.32 4.26 9.01
C ASN A 71 8.30 3.12 8.00
N LEU A 72 8.32 3.41 6.69
CA LEU A 72 8.46 2.36 5.69
C LEU A 72 9.81 1.65 5.84
N ARG A 73 9.79 0.33 5.73
CA ARG A 73 10.97 -0.53 5.78
C ARG A 73 11.02 -1.35 4.50
N PHE A 74 12.21 -1.41 3.94
CA PHE A 74 12.49 -2.15 2.73
C PHE A 74 13.64 -3.11 3.00
N THR A 75 13.51 -4.34 2.55
CA THR A 75 14.64 -5.24 2.48
C THR A 75 15.56 -4.82 1.32
N PRO A 76 16.85 -5.22 1.34
CA PRO A 76 17.76 -4.91 0.24
C PRO A 76 17.17 -5.33 -1.11
N HIS A 77 17.26 -4.45 -2.11
CA HIS A 77 16.78 -4.68 -3.47
C HIS A 77 15.26 -4.91 -3.63
N ALA A 78 14.44 -4.61 -2.60
CA ALA A 78 12.99 -4.85 -2.63
C ALA A 78 12.31 -4.29 -3.90
N VAL A 79 12.54 -3.02 -4.20
CA VAL A 79 11.92 -2.33 -5.35
C VAL A 79 12.43 -2.91 -6.66
N GLU A 80 13.72 -3.19 -6.76
CA GLU A 80 14.33 -3.80 -7.97
C GLU A 80 13.72 -5.19 -8.24
N GLN A 81 13.60 -6.03 -7.22
CA GLN A 81 13.00 -7.36 -7.35
C GLN A 81 11.51 -7.28 -7.68
N ALA A 82 10.78 -6.33 -7.08
CA ALA A 82 9.38 -6.08 -7.43
C ALA A 82 9.22 -5.73 -8.92
N VAL A 83 10.05 -4.82 -9.42
CA VAL A 83 10.05 -4.41 -10.83
C VAL A 83 10.37 -5.60 -11.75
N LYS A 84 11.40 -6.39 -11.43
CA LYS A 84 11.75 -7.61 -12.17
C LYS A 84 10.60 -8.61 -12.22
N ALA A 85 9.96 -8.86 -11.07
CA ALA A 85 8.83 -9.77 -10.97
C ALA A 85 7.65 -9.29 -11.82
N LEU A 86 7.33 -8.00 -11.77
CA LEU A 86 6.26 -7.41 -12.57
C LEU A 86 6.55 -7.54 -14.08
N HIS A 87 7.78 -7.28 -14.51
CA HIS A 87 8.18 -7.47 -15.90
C HIS A 87 8.19 -8.94 -16.34
N ALA A 88 8.36 -9.87 -15.42
CA ALA A 88 8.22 -11.31 -15.66
C ALA A 88 6.75 -11.78 -15.65
N GLY A 89 5.78 -10.88 -15.49
CA GLY A 89 4.37 -11.22 -15.48
C GLY A 89 3.89 -11.85 -14.17
N ALA A 90 4.51 -11.50 -13.05
CA ALA A 90 4.12 -12.04 -11.74
C ALA A 90 2.65 -11.76 -11.40
N VAL A 91 2.02 -12.73 -10.73
CA VAL A 91 0.68 -12.58 -10.18
C VAL A 91 0.75 -11.78 -8.89
N ILE A 92 -0.13 -10.79 -8.74
CA ILE A 92 -0.33 -10.10 -7.46
C ILE A 92 -1.53 -10.71 -6.75
N VAL A 93 -1.33 -11.23 -5.55
CA VAL A 93 -2.43 -11.73 -4.69
C VAL A 93 -2.63 -10.79 -3.52
N THR A 94 -3.86 -10.30 -3.35
CA THR A 94 -4.23 -9.38 -2.28
C THR A 94 -5.05 -10.07 -1.19
N ASP A 95 -4.96 -9.56 0.04
CA ASP A 95 -5.75 -10.04 1.17
C ASP A 95 -7.17 -9.48 1.21
N THR A 96 -7.49 -8.49 0.36
CA THR A 96 -8.83 -7.90 0.26
C THR A 96 -9.21 -7.56 -1.17
N ASN A 97 -10.53 -7.61 -1.47
CA ASN A 97 -11.04 -7.15 -2.75
C ASN A 97 -10.87 -5.63 -2.95
N MET A 98 -10.80 -4.87 -1.87
CA MET A 98 -10.56 -3.42 -1.94
C MET A 98 -9.13 -3.14 -2.42
N ALA A 99 -8.12 -3.85 -1.91
CA ALA A 99 -6.75 -3.75 -2.41
C ALA A 99 -6.66 -4.18 -3.88
N LEU A 100 -7.32 -5.29 -4.25
CA LEU A 100 -7.42 -5.74 -5.65
C LEU A 100 -8.04 -4.67 -6.57
N ALA A 101 -9.07 -3.96 -6.10
CA ALA A 101 -9.70 -2.88 -6.87
C ALA A 101 -8.76 -1.68 -7.09
N GLY A 102 -7.85 -1.42 -6.15
CA GLY A 102 -6.84 -0.35 -6.23
C GLY A 102 -5.71 -0.63 -7.22
N ILE A 103 -5.52 -1.87 -7.65
CA ILE A 103 -4.46 -2.21 -8.60
C ILE A 103 -4.83 -1.74 -10.02
N THR A 104 -3.89 -1.05 -10.67
CA THR A 104 -4.05 -0.57 -12.06
C THR A 104 -3.98 -1.73 -13.05
N LYS A 105 -5.11 -2.40 -13.28
CA LYS A 105 -5.21 -3.59 -14.15
C LYS A 105 -4.66 -3.38 -15.58
N PRO A 106 -4.97 -2.26 -16.28
CA PRO A 106 -4.41 -2.01 -17.60
C PRO A 106 -2.88 -1.88 -17.61
N GLY A 107 -2.30 -1.31 -16.55
CA GLY A 107 -0.85 -1.23 -16.38
C GLY A 107 -0.24 -2.60 -16.18
N LEU A 108 -0.81 -3.40 -15.28
CA LEU A 108 -0.35 -4.75 -14.99
C LEU A 108 -0.46 -5.69 -16.21
N ALA A 109 -1.55 -5.61 -16.96
CA ALA A 109 -1.76 -6.41 -18.17
C ALA A 109 -0.70 -6.14 -19.25
N LYS A 110 -0.20 -4.90 -19.38
CA LYS A 110 0.90 -4.56 -20.31
C LYS A 110 2.21 -5.28 -19.97
N LEU A 111 2.38 -5.68 -18.71
CA LEU A 111 3.53 -6.43 -18.23
C LEU A 111 3.29 -7.96 -18.24
N GLY A 112 2.13 -8.40 -18.78
CA GLY A 112 1.75 -9.82 -18.79
C GLY A 112 1.31 -10.36 -17.43
N GLY A 113 1.20 -9.49 -16.42
CA GLY A 113 0.80 -9.85 -15.07
C GLY A 113 -0.73 -9.86 -14.88
N MET A 114 -1.15 -10.44 -13.77
CA MET A 114 -2.55 -10.43 -13.33
C MET A 114 -2.63 -10.21 -11.81
N ALA A 115 -3.81 -9.83 -11.34
CA ALA A 115 -4.06 -9.69 -9.90
C ALA A 115 -5.33 -10.44 -9.51
N CYS A 116 -5.32 -11.08 -8.34
CA CYS A 116 -6.45 -11.81 -7.80
C CYS A 116 -6.59 -11.64 -6.29
N CYS A 117 -7.76 -12.06 -5.77
CA CYS A 117 -8.05 -12.11 -4.34
C CYS A 117 -8.99 -13.29 -4.09
N TYR A 118 -8.60 -14.17 -3.17
CA TYR A 118 -9.36 -15.40 -2.87
C TYR A 118 -10.42 -15.23 -1.77
N MET A 119 -10.60 -14.01 -1.23
CA MET A 119 -11.51 -13.77 -0.10
C MET A 119 -12.99 -14.06 -0.40
N ALA A 120 -13.40 -13.98 -1.66
CA ALA A 120 -14.78 -14.28 -2.10
C ALA A 120 -14.94 -15.72 -2.63
N ASP A 121 -13.87 -16.51 -2.64
CA ASP A 121 -13.88 -17.89 -3.14
C ASP A 121 -14.66 -18.80 -2.19
N PRO A 122 -15.69 -19.53 -2.67
CA PRO A 122 -16.47 -20.47 -1.85
C PRO A 122 -15.60 -21.60 -1.26
N GLU A 123 -14.58 -22.08 -1.97
CA GLU A 123 -13.67 -23.13 -1.48
C GLU A 123 -12.85 -22.63 -0.29
N VAL A 124 -12.39 -21.36 -0.35
CA VAL A 124 -11.68 -20.71 0.75
C VAL A 124 -12.57 -20.55 1.96
N ALA A 125 -13.84 -20.20 1.76
CA ALA A 125 -14.81 -20.07 2.84
C ALA A 125 -15.10 -21.44 3.50
N ALA A 126 -15.21 -22.51 2.72
CA ALA A 126 -15.39 -23.87 3.22
C ALA A 126 -14.15 -24.37 3.98
N ALA A 127 -12.96 -24.22 3.42
CA ALA A 127 -11.70 -24.60 4.04
C ALA A 127 -11.44 -23.86 5.36
N ALA A 128 -11.75 -22.56 5.41
CA ALA A 128 -11.62 -21.75 6.63
C ALA A 128 -12.55 -22.27 7.75
N LYS A 129 -13.79 -22.63 7.39
CA LYS A 129 -14.77 -23.17 8.34
C LYS A 129 -14.35 -24.56 8.85
N GLU A 130 -13.90 -25.43 7.97
CA GLU A 130 -13.43 -26.79 8.31
C GLU A 130 -12.20 -26.76 9.22
N ALA A 131 -11.23 -25.88 8.91
CA ALA A 131 -10.01 -25.72 9.69
C ALA A 131 -10.18 -24.87 10.95
N GLY A 132 -11.37 -24.32 11.24
CA GLY A 132 -11.60 -23.44 12.39
C GLY A 132 -10.76 -22.15 12.36
N THR A 133 -10.45 -21.62 11.17
CA THR A 133 -9.57 -20.46 10.98
C THR A 133 -10.26 -19.34 10.21
N THR A 134 -9.53 -18.24 9.96
CA THR A 134 -10.07 -17.10 9.20
C THR A 134 -9.98 -17.34 7.69
N ARG A 135 -10.88 -16.70 6.92
CA ARG A 135 -10.77 -16.72 5.46
C ARG A 135 -9.45 -16.15 4.95
N ALA A 136 -8.87 -15.16 5.65
CA ALA A 136 -7.59 -14.58 5.29
C ALA A 136 -6.46 -15.62 5.36
N VAL A 137 -6.43 -16.45 6.40
CA VAL A 137 -5.49 -17.59 6.53
C VAL A 137 -5.67 -18.59 5.38
N ALA A 138 -6.92 -19.03 5.13
CA ALA A 138 -7.19 -20.00 4.07
C ALA A 138 -6.87 -19.43 2.67
N ALA A 139 -7.16 -18.14 2.44
CA ALA A 139 -6.85 -17.44 1.19
C ALA A 139 -5.35 -17.39 0.92
N MET A 140 -4.52 -17.10 1.94
CA MET A 140 -3.06 -17.05 1.76
C MET A 140 -2.46 -18.45 1.59
N LYS A 141 -3.00 -19.47 2.23
CA LYS A 141 -2.60 -20.87 1.97
C LYS A 141 -2.90 -21.28 0.52
N LYS A 142 -4.08 -20.94 0.01
CA LYS A 142 -4.43 -21.16 -1.41
C LYS A 142 -3.50 -20.39 -2.34
N ALA A 143 -3.24 -19.11 -2.05
CA ALA A 143 -2.30 -18.29 -2.81
C ALA A 143 -0.89 -18.89 -2.88
N ALA A 144 -0.38 -19.41 -1.77
CA ALA A 144 0.92 -20.06 -1.71
C ALA A 144 1.00 -21.33 -2.58
N GLN A 145 -0.09 -22.05 -2.68
CA GLN A 145 -0.18 -23.29 -3.48
C GLN A 145 -0.30 -23.00 -4.99
N GLU A 146 -1.17 -22.04 -5.36
CA GLU A 146 -1.47 -21.75 -6.76
C GLU A 146 -0.44 -20.82 -7.40
N HIS A 147 0.18 -19.94 -6.61
CA HIS A 147 1.10 -18.89 -7.08
C HIS A 147 2.33 -18.77 -6.17
N PRO A 148 3.21 -19.78 -6.09
CA PRO A 148 4.34 -19.78 -5.15
C PRO A 148 5.35 -18.66 -5.38
N GLY A 149 5.42 -18.09 -6.61
CA GLY A 149 6.25 -16.95 -6.96
C GLY A 149 5.49 -15.62 -7.05
N ALA A 150 4.33 -15.49 -6.42
CA ALA A 150 3.52 -14.28 -6.48
C ALA A 150 4.12 -13.11 -5.71
N ILE A 151 3.62 -11.92 -6.01
CA ILE A 151 3.69 -10.76 -5.12
C ILE A 151 2.49 -10.85 -4.18
N LEU A 152 2.74 -11.01 -2.88
CA LEU A 152 1.69 -11.12 -1.86
C LEU A 152 1.50 -9.77 -1.17
N ALA A 153 0.32 -9.15 -1.34
CA ALA A 153 0.02 -7.83 -0.79
C ALA A 153 -1.03 -7.93 0.33
N VAL A 154 -0.60 -7.67 1.55
CA VAL A 154 -1.41 -7.72 2.77
C VAL A 154 -1.57 -6.32 3.33
N GLY A 155 -2.77 -5.76 3.16
CA GLY A 155 -3.10 -4.41 3.62
C GLY A 155 -4.11 -4.37 4.77
N ASN A 156 -4.70 -5.50 5.15
CA ASN A 156 -5.75 -5.53 6.18
C ASN A 156 -5.49 -6.56 7.28
N ALA A 157 -5.26 -7.83 6.94
CA ALA A 157 -5.32 -8.90 7.93
C ALA A 157 -3.94 -9.30 8.47
N PRO A 158 -3.59 -8.99 9.74
CA PRO A 158 -2.35 -9.49 10.35
C PRO A 158 -2.19 -11.01 10.28
N THR A 159 -3.30 -11.76 10.40
CA THR A 159 -3.28 -13.23 10.29
C THR A 159 -2.89 -13.72 8.90
N ALA A 160 -3.19 -12.97 7.84
CA ALA A 160 -2.71 -13.27 6.49
C ALA A 160 -1.18 -13.19 6.42
N LEU A 161 -0.59 -12.15 7.01
CA LEU A 161 0.86 -11.95 7.02
C LEU A 161 1.58 -13.02 7.84
N LEU A 162 1.03 -13.41 9.00
CA LEU A 162 1.55 -14.54 9.80
C LEU A 162 1.51 -15.86 9.01
N THR A 163 0.43 -16.09 8.25
CA THR A 163 0.33 -17.27 7.39
C THR A 163 1.39 -17.26 6.29
N ILE A 164 1.66 -16.11 5.67
CA ILE A 164 2.72 -15.98 4.67
C ILE A 164 4.09 -16.30 5.30
N ALA A 165 4.38 -15.79 6.50
CA ALA A 165 5.61 -16.09 7.21
C ALA A 165 5.76 -17.60 7.46
N GLU A 166 4.72 -18.26 7.96
CA GLU A 166 4.68 -19.72 8.13
C GLU A 166 4.94 -20.47 6.82
N GLN A 167 4.32 -20.05 5.71
CA GLN A 167 4.52 -20.67 4.41
C GLN A 167 5.95 -20.46 3.89
N ILE A 168 6.57 -19.32 4.14
CA ILE A 168 7.99 -19.07 3.79
C ILE A 168 8.92 -19.99 4.57
N GLU A 169 8.68 -20.18 5.86
CA GLU A 169 9.42 -21.16 6.68
C GLU A 169 9.28 -22.57 6.12
N ASN A 170 8.12 -22.91 5.59
CA ASN A 170 7.82 -24.18 4.95
C ASN A 170 8.27 -24.28 3.47
N GLY A 171 9.03 -23.29 2.98
CA GLY A 171 9.66 -23.35 1.66
C GLY A 171 9.00 -22.52 0.57
N LEU A 172 7.95 -21.75 0.85
CA LEU A 172 7.41 -20.78 -0.10
C LEU A 172 8.48 -19.71 -0.45
N ARG A 173 8.51 -19.31 -1.72
CA ARG A 173 9.43 -18.26 -2.21
C ARG A 173 8.66 -17.24 -3.03
N PRO A 174 7.94 -16.30 -2.39
CA PRO A 174 7.25 -15.24 -3.09
C PRO A 174 8.26 -14.28 -3.73
N ALA A 175 7.88 -13.64 -4.83
CA ALA A 175 8.72 -12.61 -5.45
C ALA A 175 8.81 -11.33 -4.60
N LEU A 176 7.75 -11.03 -3.85
CA LEU A 176 7.70 -9.89 -2.92
C LEU A 176 6.58 -10.11 -1.90
N VAL A 177 6.77 -9.62 -0.69
CA VAL A 177 5.69 -9.45 0.29
C VAL A 177 5.54 -7.97 0.62
N VAL A 178 4.35 -7.42 0.39
CA VAL A 178 3.95 -6.09 0.85
C VAL A 178 3.16 -6.27 2.14
N GLY A 179 3.80 -6.04 3.28
CA GLY A 179 3.23 -6.30 4.60
C GLY A 179 2.85 -5.02 5.33
N VAL A 180 1.68 -4.46 5.03
CA VAL A 180 1.16 -3.23 5.63
C VAL A 180 -0.20 -3.43 6.30
N PRO A 181 -0.43 -4.55 7.05
CA PRO A 181 -1.71 -4.78 7.68
C PRO A 181 -2.01 -3.70 8.72
N VAL A 182 -3.31 -3.41 8.88
CA VAL A 182 -3.84 -2.47 9.87
C VAL A 182 -4.64 -3.21 10.94
N GLY A 183 -4.75 -2.64 12.13
CA GLY A 183 -5.54 -3.19 13.23
C GLY A 183 -4.91 -2.95 14.59
N PHE A 184 -5.49 -3.57 15.62
CA PHE A 184 -5.05 -3.42 17.00
C PHE A 184 -4.50 -4.71 17.61
N VAL A 185 -4.71 -5.85 16.95
CA VAL A 185 -4.31 -7.18 17.45
C VAL A 185 -3.33 -7.80 16.47
N ASN A 186 -2.20 -8.26 16.97
CA ASN A 186 -1.15 -8.96 16.23
C ASN A 186 -0.53 -8.17 15.06
N VAL A 187 -0.65 -6.84 15.02
CA VAL A 187 -0.11 -6.04 13.89
C VAL A 187 1.41 -5.99 13.94
N VAL A 188 1.99 -5.70 15.11
CA VAL A 188 3.45 -5.65 15.30
C VAL A 188 4.01 -7.06 15.16
N GLU A 189 3.42 -8.02 15.87
CA GLU A 189 3.83 -9.42 15.89
C GLU A 189 3.76 -10.08 14.50
N SER A 190 2.88 -9.60 13.62
CA SER A 190 2.79 -10.13 12.26
C SER A 190 3.88 -9.61 11.32
N LYS A 191 4.39 -8.40 11.56
CA LYS A 191 5.41 -7.78 10.72
C LYS A 191 6.82 -8.28 11.04
N GLU A 192 7.11 -8.53 12.31
CA GLU A 192 8.43 -8.97 12.73
C GLU A 192 8.89 -10.28 12.08
N PRO A 193 8.10 -11.38 12.10
CA PRO A 193 8.52 -12.64 11.49
C PRO A 193 8.85 -12.51 10.01
N VAL A 194 8.06 -11.75 9.27
CA VAL A 194 8.31 -11.51 7.83
C VAL A 194 9.62 -10.77 7.62
N SER A 195 9.91 -9.76 8.45
CA SER A 195 11.18 -9.02 8.42
C SER A 195 12.40 -9.92 8.60
N TYR A 196 12.33 -10.87 9.53
CA TYR A 196 13.47 -11.74 9.85
C TYR A 196 13.57 -12.96 8.92
N THR A 197 12.44 -13.52 8.54
CA THR A 197 12.39 -14.74 7.72
C THR A 197 12.85 -14.47 6.29
N HIS A 198 12.47 -13.35 5.73
CA HIS A 198 12.90 -12.92 4.41
C HIS A 198 14.39 -12.65 4.32
N LEU A 199 14.97 -11.97 5.31
CA LEU A 199 16.39 -11.65 5.34
C LEU A 199 17.30 -12.90 5.35
N ARG A 200 16.77 -14.06 5.76
CA ARG A 200 17.54 -15.31 5.81
C ARG A 200 17.29 -16.23 4.63
N ALA A 201 16.17 -16.05 3.93
CA ALA A 201 15.75 -17.03 2.96
C ALA A 201 16.39 -16.83 1.59
N HIS A 202 16.38 -15.65 1.02
CA HIS A 202 17.01 -15.34 -0.26
C HIS A 202 17.16 -13.84 -0.48
N GLU A 203 18.16 -13.46 -1.28
CA GLU A 203 18.40 -12.08 -1.74
C GLU A 203 17.28 -11.51 -2.64
N THR A 204 16.30 -12.33 -2.99
CA THR A 204 15.18 -11.95 -3.84
C THR A 204 13.92 -11.59 -3.07
N ASP A 205 13.85 -11.89 -1.77
CA ASP A 205 12.66 -11.68 -0.96
C ASP A 205 12.66 -10.28 -0.37
N SER A 206 11.53 -9.59 -0.49
CA SER A 206 11.37 -8.22 -0.04
C SER A 206 9.99 -7.97 0.51
N TYR A 207 9.86 -7.01 1.45
CA TYR A 207 8.58 -6.54 1.93
C TYR A 207 8.61 -5.02 2.11
N LEU A 208 7.45 -4.41 2.02
CA LEU A 208 7.18 -2.99 2.29
C LEU A 208 6.34 -2.84 3.53
#